data_3b8959c8bd64a3046d2c5b1b314d8476
#
_entry.id   3b8959c8bd64a3046d2c5b1b314d8476
#
_cell.length_a   1.000
_cell.length_b   1.000
_cell.length_c   1.000
_cell.angle_alpha   90.00
_cell.angle_beta   90.00
_cell.angle_gamma   90.00
#
_symmetry.space_group_name_H-M   'P 1'
#
loop_
_entity.id
_entity.type
_entity.pdbx_description
1 polymer ?
#
loop_
_entity_poly.entity_id
_entity_poly.type
_entity_poly.pdbx_seq_one_letter_code
_entity_poly.pdbx_strand_id
1 'polypeptide(L)'
;MNTIEIKNLNKKIKGAEVLKDINLHLEGGKVYGLKGKNGSGKTMLMRAVCGLILPTGGSITINGEQLGKQISFPRSVGILIENPSFIPGYTGLKNLSALAAIQKRVGEDEIRETLEKIGLDPDDKRTYRKYSLGMKQRLVFAQAIME
;
A
#
# COMPACT_ATOMS: atom_id res chain seq x y z
N MET A 1 -2.21 13.23 -15.73
CA MET A 1 -3.24 12.27 -15.26
C MET A 1 -2.52 11.04 -14.75
N ASN A 2 -2.82 10.56 -13.56
CA ASN A 2 -2.15 9.37 -13.03
C ASN A 2 -2.67 8.11 -13.73
N THR A 3 -1.77 7.25 -14.20
CA THR A 3 -2.13 6.01 -14.91
C THR A 3 -1.26 4.85 -14.46
N ILE A 4 -1.84 3.65 -14.46
CA ILE A 4 -1.10 2.41 -14.31
C ILE A 4 -1.41 1.54 -15.53
N GLU A 5 -0.40 1.16 -16.28
CA GLU A 5 -0.52 0.29 -17.43
C GLU A 5 0.24 -1.02 -17.18
N ILE A 6 -0.46 -2.12 -17.34
CA ILE A 6 0.09 -3.49 -17.17
C ILE A 6 -0.07 -4.20 -18.49
N LYS A 7 1.06 -4.70 -19.04
CA LYS A 7 1.09 -5.41 -20.32
C LYS A 7 1.73 -6.79 -20.18
N ASN A 8 1.00 -7.83 -20.58
CA ASN A 8 1.41 -9.23 -20.63
C ASN A 8 2.15 -9.68 -19.36
N LEU A 9 1.65 -9.22 -18.19
CA LEU A 9 2.31 -9.46 -16.90
C LEU A 9 2.23 -10.93 -16.52
N ASN A 10 3.40 -11.51 -16.30
CA ASN A 10 3.55 -12.89 -15.86
C ASN A 10 4.41 -12.94 -14.60
N LYS A 11 4.05 -13.83 -13.66
CA LYS A 11 4.87 -14.12 -12.49
C LYS A 11 4.86 -15.61 -12.19
N LYS A 12 6.07 -16.19 -12.12
CA LYS A 12 6.30 -17.57 -11.65
C LYS A 12 7.00 -17.53 -10.29
N ILE A 13 6.58 -18.40 -9.37
CA ILE A 13 7.19 -18.59 -8.06
C ILE A 13 7.37 -20.10 -7.87
N LYS A 14 8.61 -20.55 -7.68
CA LYS A 14 8.96 -21.97 -7.50
C LYS A 14 8.33 -22.87 -8.58
N GLY A 15 8.33 -22.42 -9.81
CA GLY A 15 7.75 -23.14 -10.95
C GLY A 15 6.23 -22.99 -11.16
N ALA A 16 5.49 -22.50 -10.15
CA ALA A 16 4.06 -22.25 -10.28
C ALA A 16 3.80 -20.86 -10.90
N GLU A 17 2.92 -20.79 -11.87
CA GLU A 17 2.49 -19.53 -12.50
C GLU A 17 1.40 -18.89 -11.65
N VAL A 18 1.75 -17.79 -10.96
CA VAL A 18 0.84 -17.09 -10.03
C VAL A 18 0.15 -15.89 -10.66
N LEU A 19 0.75 -15.31 -11.72
CA LEU A 19 0.12 -14.34 -12.61
C LEU A 19 0.37 -14.79 -14.05
N LYS A 20 -0.66 -14.73 -14.87
CA LYS A 20 -0.62 -15.18 -16.26
C LYS A 20 -1.27 -14.18 -17.19
N ASP A 21 -0.46 -13.61 -18.08
CA ASP A 21 -0.87 -12.69 -19.15
C ASP A 21 -1.86 -11.61 -18.68
N ILE A 22 -1.54 -10.94 -17.57
CA ILE A 22 -2.40 -9.88 -17.04
C ILE A 22 -2.19 -8.61 -17.85
N ASN A 23 -3.29 -8.08 -18.38
CA ASN A 23 -3.35 -6.82 -19.13
C ASN A 23 -4.39 -5.92 -18.49
N LEU A 24 -3.98 -4.73 -17.97
CA LEU A 24 -4.85 -3.78 -17.31
C LEU A 24 -4.42 -2.35 -17.63
N HIS A 25 -5.40 -1.47 -17.74
CA HIS A 25 -5.20 -0.02 -17.77
C HIS A 25 -6.06 0.63 -16.69
N LEU A 26 -5.43 1.32 -15.75
CA LEU A 26 -6.09 1.98 -14.63
C LEU A 26 -5.81 3.48 -14.69
N GLU A 27 -6.86 4.27 -14.55
CA GLU A 27 -6.78 5.74 -14.56
C GLU A 27 -6.94 6.30 -13.14
N GLY A 28 -6.24 7.37 -12.85
CA GLY A 28 -6.34 8.08 -11.57
C GLY A 28 -7.73 8.65 -11.30
N GLY A 29 -8.04 8.85 -10.02
CA GLY A 29 -9.33 9.37 -9.58
C GLY A 29 -10.47 8.34 -9.57
N LYS A 30 -10.18 7.08 -9.84
CA LYS A 30 -11.16 5.98 -9.84
C LYS A 30 -10.82 4.94 -8.76
N VAL A 31 -11.82 4.22 -8.29
CA VAL A 31 -11.67 3.06 -7.42
C VAL A 31 -11.89 1.79 -8.23
N TYR A 32 -10.93 0.88 -8.17
CA TYR A 32 -10.96 -0.40 -8.89
C TYR A 32 -11.06 -1.57 -7.92
N GLY A 33 -11.98 -2.49 -8.18
CA GLY A 33 -12.16 -3.71 -7.41
C GLY A 33 -11.55 -4.93 -8.11
N LEU A 34 -10.69 -5.67 -7.43
CA LEU A 34 -10.16 -6.96 -7.92
C LEU A 34 -11.02 -8.09 -7.38
N LYS A 35 -11.78 -8.77 -8.27
CA LYS A 35 -12.61 -9.92 -7.91
C LYS A 35 -11.96 -11.22 -8.35
N GLY A 36 -12.02 -12.25 -7.51
CA GLY A 36 -11.49 -13.59 -7.84
C GLY A 36 -11.46 -14.49 -6.60
N LYS A 37 -11.36 -15.80 -6.82
CA LYS A 37 -11.24 -16.82 -5.75
C LYS A 37 -9.97 -16.60 -4.91
N ASN A 38 -9.92 -17.21 -3.72
CA ASN A 38 -8.69 -17.25 -2.94
C ASN A 38 -7.61 -18.00 -3.75
N GLY A 39 -6.39 -17.49 -3.72
CA GLY A 39 -5.28 -18.05 -4.52
C GLY A 39 -5.25 -17.62 -6.00
N SER A 40 -6.17 -16.76 -6.48
CA SER A 40 -6.19 -16.30 -7.89
C SER A 40 -5.14 -15.24 -8.24
N GLY A 41 -4.21 -14.94 -7.34
CA GLY A 41 -3.11 -14.00 -7.61
C GLY A 41 -3.39 -12.52 -7.29
N LYS A 42 -4.56 -12.16 -6.73
CA LYS A 42 -4.90 -10.75 -6.41
C LYS A 42 -3.82 -10.04 -5.58
N THR A 43 -3.40 -10.66 -4.48
CA THR A 43 -2.34 -10.12 -3.62
C THR A 43 -1.00 -10.03 -4.35
N MET A 44 -0.69 -10.99 -5.22
CA MET A 44 0.53 -10.97 -6.03
C MET A 44 0.50 -9.84 -7.06
N LEU A 45 -0.66 -9.58 -7.68
CA LEU A 45 -0.83 -8.44 -8.58
C LEU A 45 -0.63 -7.11 -7.84
N MET A 46 -1.23 -6.93 -6.66
CA MET A 46 -1.03 -5.74 -5.84
C MET A 46 0.45 -5.57 -5.44
N ARG A 47 1.12 -6.64 -5.01
CA ARG A 47 2.56 -6.61 -4.70
C ARG A 47 3.41 -6.25 -5.91
N ALA A 48 3.06 -6.73 -7.10
CA ALA A 48 3.78 -6.40 -8.33
C ALA A 48 3.61 -4.92 -8.70
N VAL A 49 2.39 -4.38 -8.61
CA VAL A 49 2.11 -2.96 -8.88
C VAL A 49 2.82 -2.04 -7.90
N CYS A 50 2.96 -2.45 -6.64
CA CYS A 50 3.69 -1.70 -5.62
C CYS A 50 5.22 -1.87 -5.69
N GLY A 51 5.74 -2.66 -6.64
CA GLY A 51 7.19 -2.90 -6.77
C GLY A 51 7.78 -3.86 -5.74
N LEU A 52 6.94 -4.51 -4.92
CA LEU A 52 7.40 -5.46 -3.88
C LEU A 52 7.86 -6.79 -4.46
N ILE A 53 7.42 -7.12 -5.66
CA ILE A 53 7.90 -8.28 -6.43
C ILE A 53 8.12 -7.87 -7.89
N LEU A 54 9.18 -8.39 -8.49
CA LEU A 54 9.42 -8.18 -9.92
C LEU A 54 8.68 -9.25 -10.76
N PRO A 55 8.07 -8.87 -11.89
CA PRO A 55 7.48 -9.82 -12.82
C PRO A 55 8.56 -10.73 -13.44
N THR A 56 8.17 -11.92 -13.90
CA THR A 56 9.02 -12.78 -14.73
C THR A 56 8.88 -12.49 -16.22
N GLY A 57 7.82 -11.77 -16.61
CA GLY A 57 7.57 -11.32 -17.97
C GLY A 57 6.55 -10.20 -17.99
N GLY A 58 6.51 -9.47 -19.08
CA GLY A 58 5.66 -8.30 -19.25
C GLY A 58 6.19 -7.05 -18.56
N SER A 59 5.34 -6.06 -18.38
CA SER A 59 5.72 -4.76 -17.79
C SER A 59 4.60 -4.12 -16.98
N ILE A 60 5.01 -3.31 -16.03
CA ILE A 60 4.14 -2.40 -15.28
C ILE A 60 4.71 -1.00 -15.43
N THR A 61 3.90 -0.08 -15.92
CA THR A 61 4.26 1.33 -16.12
C THR A 61 3.34 2.20 -15.28
N ILE A 62 3.90 3.09 -14.48
CA ILE A 62 3.16 4.02 -13.62
C ILE A 62 3.56 5.43 -14.03
N ASN A 63 2.56 6.21 -14.46
CA ASN A 63 2.77 7.59 -14.93
C ASN A 63 3.88 7.71 -16.00
N GLY A 64 3.97 6.71 -16.90
CA GLY A 64 4.98 6.65 -17.97
C GLY A 64 6.33 6.07 -17.54
N GLU A 65 6.56 5.76 -16.25
CA GLU A 65 7.80 5.17 -15.75
C GLU A 65 7.64 3.67 -15.50
N GLN A 66 8.50 2.85 -16.10
CA GLN A 66 8.43 1.40 -15.96
C GLN A 66 9.09 0.90 -14.67
N LEU A 67 8.33 0.14 -13.86
CA LEU A 67 8.85 -0.54 -12.67
C LEU A 67 9.91 -1.59 -13.04
N GLY A 68 10.97 -1.63 -12.23
CA GLY A 68 12.09 -2.55 -12.42
C GLY A 68 13.08 -2.12 -13.50
N LYS A 69 12.85 -0.98 -14.19
CA LYS A 69 13.77 -0.38 -15.16
C LYS A 69 14.09 1.07 -14.84
N GLN A 70 13.09 1.94 -14.88
CA GLN A 70 13.27 3.39 -14.63
C GLN A 70 13.08 3.74 -13.16
N ILE A 71 12.18 3.02 -12.49
CA ILE A 71 11.91 3.17 -11.04
C ILE A 71 11.86 1.79 -10.39
N SER A 72 12.36 1.68 -9.16
CA SER A 72 12.25 0.43 -8.36
C SER A 72 10.92 0.33 -7.65
N PHE A 73 10.36 1.47 -7.22
CA PHE A 73 9.07 1.58 -6.54
C PHE A 73 8.28 2.76 -7.09
N PRO A 74 6.94 2.75 -7.01
CA PRO A 74 6.12 3.92 -7.31
C PRO A 74 6.60 5.12 -6.47
N ARG A 75 6.59 6.32 -7.06
CA ARG A 75 7.07 7.55 -6.38
C ARG A 75 6.22 7.93 -5.16
N SER A 76 4.92 7.64 -5.23
CA SER A 76 3.97 7.78 -4.12
C SER A 76 3.03 6.60 -4.16
N VAL A 77 2.95 5.85 -3.07
CA VAL A 77 2.08 4.68 -2.94
C VAL A 77 1.77 4.41 -1.47
N GLY A 78 0.49 4.40 -1.14
CA GLY A 78 0.00 3.85 0.12
C GLY A 78 -0.37 2.38 -0.06
N ILE A 79 0.15 1.52 0.79
CA ILE A 79 -0.06 0.07 0.67
C ILE A 79 -0.70 -0.48 1.94
N LEU A 80 -1.75 -1.26 1.74
CA LEU A 80 -2.36 -2.08 2.75
C LEU A 80 -2.42 -3.52 2.25
N ILE A 81 -1.37 -4.28 2.49
CA ILE A 81 -1.28 -5.69 2.14
C ILE A 81 -1.00 -6.48 3.42
N GLU A 82 -1.92 -7.37 3.78
CA GLU A 82 -1.88 -8.17 5.01
C GLU A 82 -2.08 -7.31 6.28
N ASN A 83 -1.88 -7.89 7.46
CA ASN A 83 -2.05 -7.19 8.73
C ASN A 83 -0.76 -6.46 9.09
N PRO A 84 -0.68 -5.14 8.98
CA PRO A 84 0.49 -4.39 9.41
C PRO A 84 0.68 -4.53 10.92
N SER A 85 1.92 -4.70 11.34
CA SER A 85 2.30 -4.78 12.74
C SER A 85 2.79 -3.41 13.20
N PHE A 86 2.00 -2.74 14.02
CA PHE A 86 2.43 -1.54 14.74
C PHE A 86 3.12 -1.92 16.05
N ILE A 87 3.88 -1.00 16.62
CA ILE A 87 4.56 -1.19 17.90
C ILE A 87 3.52 -1.15 19.02
N PRO A 88 3.30 -2.27 19.74
CA PRO A 88 2.17 -2.40 20.68
C PRO A 88 2.20 -1.40 21.83
N GLY A 89 3.39 -0.95 22.25
CA GLY A 89 3.61 0.00 23.35
C GLY A 89 3.53 1.47 22.95
N TYR A 90 3.35 1.79 21.66
CA TYR A 90 3.22 3.15 21.15
C TYR A 90 1.76 3.55 20.98
N THR A 91 1.47 4.85 21.08
CA THR A 91 0.18 5.43 20.69
C THR A 91 0.03 5.38 19.16
N GLY A 92 -1.17 5.68 18.65
CA GLY A 92 -1.39 5.78 17.20
C GLY A 92 -0.49 6.84 16.55
N LEU A 93 -0.48 8.05 17.14
CA LEU A 93 0.37 9.15 16.68
C LEU A 93 1.84 8.73 16.64
N LYS A 94 2.36 8.15 17.73
CA LYS A 94 3.77 7.75 17.83
C LYS A 94 4.14 6.65 16.82
N ASN A 95 3.23 5.72 16.52
CA ASN A 95 3.44 4.72 15.49
C ASN A 95 3.56 5.34 14.09
N LEU A 96 2.65 6.25 13.73
CA LEU A 96 2.70 6.91 12.43
C LEU A 96 3.89 7.85 12.31
N SER A 97 4.25 8.59 13.36
CA SER A 97 5.45 9.44 13.37
C SER A 97 6.74 8.64 13.16
N ALA A 98 6.83 7.44 13.75
CA ALA A 98 7.98 6.56 13.55
C ALA A 98 8.09 6.07 12.08
N LEU A 99 6.97 5.83 11.41
CA LEU A 99 6.95 5.46 9.99
C LEU A 99 7.28 6.67 9.10
N ALA A 100 6.66 7.81 9.34
CA ALA A 100 6.90 9.05 8.60
C ALA A 100 8.38 9.50 8.67
N ALA A 101 9.05 9.23 9.79
CA ALA A 101 10.48 9.53 9.96
C ALA A 101 11.40 8.78 8.98
N ILE A 102 10.94 7.68 8.37
CA ILE A 102 11.70 6.90 7.38
C ILE A 102 11.87 7.69 6.09
N GLN A 103 10.77 8.24 5.56
CA GLN A 103 10.79 8.99 4.30
C GLN A 103 10.91 10.50 4.49
N LYS A 104 10.51 11.01 5.66
CA LYS A 104 10.54 12.44 6.03
C LYS A 104 9.75 13.33 5.06
N ARG A 105 8.62 12.84 4.57
CA ARG A 105 7.75 13.56 3.63
C ARG A 105 6.63 14.31 4.32
N VAL A 106 6.17 13.81 5.47
CA VAL A 106 5.09 14.39 6.25
C VAL A 106 5.56 14.68 7.67
N GLY A 107 5.06 15.76 8.25
CA GLY A 107 5.31 16.17 9.63
C GLY A 107 4.21 15.70 10.57
N GLU A 108 4.34 16.12 11.86
CA GLU A 108 3.37 15.73 12.90
C GLU A 108 1.98 16.30 12.62
N ASP A 109 1.89 17.52 12.07
CA ASP A 109 0.60 18.18 11.83
C ASP A 109 -0.22 17.40 10.78
N GLU A 110 0.39 16.96 9.68
CA GLU A 110 -0.28 16.16 8.66
C GLU A 110 -0.69 14.79 9.18
N ILE A 111 0.10 14.20 10.08
CA ILE A 111 -0.24 12.92 10.72
C ILE A 111 -1.45 13.12 11.64
N ARG A 112 -1.49 14.20 12.42
CA ARG A 112 -2.63 14.54 13.28
C ARG A 112 -3.90 14.73 12.46
N GLU A 113 -3.83 15.52 11.40
CA GLU A 113 -4.95 15.74 10.48
C GLU A 113 -5.44 14.41 9.86
N THR A 114 -4.51 13.53 9.49
CA THR A 114 -4.85 12.21 8.94
C THR A 114 -5.58 11.34 9.96
N LEU A 115 -5.12 11.33 11.22
CA LEU A 115 -5.79 10.60 12.30
C LEU A 115 -7.22 11.12 12.52
N GLU A 116 -7.41 12.43 12.56
CA GLU A 116 -8.74 13.04 12.70
C GLU A 116 -9.67 12.66 11.54
N LYS A 117 -9.19 12.74 10.30
CA LYS A 117 -9.95 12.37 9.09
C LYS A 117 -10.48 10.94 9.13
N ILE A 118 -9.75 10.02 9.74
CA ILE A 118 -10.20 8.62 9.88
C ILE A 118 -10.92 8.35 11.20
N GLY A 119 -11.20 9.38 11.99
CA GLY A 119 -11.93 9.29 13.27
C GLY A 119 -11.15 8.64 14.40
N LEU A 120 -9.84 8.88 14.44
CA LEU A 120 -8.97 8.60 15.60
C LEU A 120 -8.51 9.91 16.22
N ASP A 121 -8.59 10.00 17.55
CA ASP A 121 -8.07 11.13 18.30
C ASP A 121 -6.53 11.09 18.32
N PRO A 122 -5.82 12.10 17.76
CA PRO A 122 -4.36 12.14 17.78
C PRO A 122 -3.77 12.26 19.19
N ASP A 123 -4.54 12.76 20.16
CA ASP A 123 -4.14 12.90 21.55
C ASP A 123 -4.49 11.70 22.44
N ASP A 124 -5.06 10.64 21.86
CA ASP A 124 -5.36 9.41 22.58
C ASP A 124 -4.09 8.80 23.17
N LYS A 125 -4.03 8.76 24.51
CA LYS A 125 -2.88 8.24 25.29
C LYS A 125 -2.83 6.71 25.33
N ARG A 126 -3.87 6.02 24.87
CA ARG A 126 -3.87 4.56 24.81
C ARG A 126 -2.82 4.06 23.84
N THR A 127 -2.14 3.00 24.24
CA THR A 127 -1.21 2.31 23.34
C THR A 127 -1.96 1.44 22.34
N TYR A 128 -1.35 1.14 21.19
CA TYR A 128 -1.92 0.29 20.14
C TYR A 128 -2.41 -1.06 20.67
N ARG A 129 -1.75 -1.62 21.69
CA ARG A 129 -2.21 -2.85 22.37
C ARG A 129 -3.64 -2.74 22.88
N LYS A 130 -4.04 -1.55 23.35
CA LYS A 130 -5.38 -1.27 23.92
C LYS A 130 -6.41 -0.81 22.89
N TYR A 131 -6.02 -0.71 21.62
CA TYR A 131 -6.95 -0.33 20.56
C TYR A 131 -7.95 -1.43 20.28
N SER A 132 -9.22 -1.05 20.06
CA SER A 132 -10.22 -1.94 19.50
C SER A 132 -9.84 -2.40 18.08
N LEU A 133 -10.46 -3.46 17.59
CA LEU A 133 -10.23 -3.93 16.21
C LEU A 133 -10.48 -2.81 15.19
N GLY A 134 -11.59 -2.07 15.34
CA GLY A 134 -11.91 -0.95 14.47
C GLY A 134 -10.88 0.18 14.52
N MET A 135 -10.35 0.52 15.70
CA MET A 135 -9.28 1.51 15.83
C MET A 135 -7.99 1.03 15.17
N LYS A 136 -7.65 -0.24 15.31
CA LYS A 136 -6.49 -0.85 14.64
C LYS A 136 -6.63 -0.77 13.11
N GLN A 137 -7.79 -1.10 12.58
CA GLN A 137 -8.06 -1.00 11.14
C GLN A 137 -7.95 0.45 10.65
N ARG A 138 -8.50 1.43 11.38
CA ARG A 138 -8.38 2.85 11.03
C ARG A 138 -6.92 3.31 11.02
N LEU A 139 -6.12 2.91 12.01
CA LEU A 139 -4.70 3.28 12.03
C LEU A 139 -3.93 2.74 10.82
N VAL A 140 -4.29 1.55 10.34
CA VAL A 140 -3.74 0.97 9.11
C VAL A 140 -4.10 1.81 7.88
N PHE A 141 -5.35 2.30 7.80
CA PHE A 141 -5.74 3.23 6.73
C PHE A 141 -4.96 4.53 6.81
N ALA A 142 -4.79 5.10 8.02
CA ALA A 142 -3.98 6.29 8.20
C ALA A 142 -2.57 6.13 7.64
N GLN A 143 -1.91 5.01 7.95
CA GLN A 143 -0.59 4.70 7.41
C GLN A 143 -0.56 4.72 5.87
N ALA A 144 -1.61 4.21 5.23
CA ALA A 144 -1.65 4.12 3.76
C ALA A 144 -1.93 5.45 3.07
N ILE A 145 -2.51 6.44 3.76
CA ILE A 145 -2.95 7.70 3.16
C ILE A 145 -2.22 8.94 3.68
N MET A 146 -1.32 8.80 4.66
CA MET A 146 -0.63 9.94 5.26
C MET A 146 0.45 10.55 4.37
N GLU A 147 0.93 9.84 3.33
CA GLU A 147 2.00 10.27 2.41
C GLU A 147 1.53 10.41 0.97
#